data_2593c76d9eb3f0f3345a11b8fff6a321
#
_entry.id   2593c76d9eb3f0f3345a11b8fff6a321
#
_cell.length_a   1.000
_cell.length_b   1.000
_cell.length_c   1.000
_cell.angle_alpha   90.00
_cell.angle_beta   90.00
_cell.angle_gamma   90.00
#
_symmetry.space_group_name_H-M   'P 1'
#
loop_
_entity.id
_entity.type
_entity.pdbx_description
1 polymer ?
#
loop_
_entity_poly.entity_id
_entity_poly.type
_entity_poly.pdbx_seq_one_letter_code
_entity_poly.pdbx_strand_id
1 'polypeptide(L)'
;KTGIRIKAIAPGPFPTEGAWARLSPGQDPDEAASDSSGAYSQNPMGRVGEMEELGNLATFLMSDGCNYLNGQTIAIDGAEYLTGGTFYRALASLKDEDWAAIKDTIKSTNEKDKANRSV
;
A
#
# COMPACT_ATOMS: atom_id res chain seq x y z
N LYS A 1 35.46 -9.67 2.64
CA LYS A 1 34.23 -9.17 3.33
C LYS A 1 34.51 -7.74 3.76
N THR A 2 33.75 -6.78 3.25
CA THR A 2 34.05 -5.33 3.38
C THR A 2 33.41 -4.69 4.60
N GLY A 3 32.44 -5.35 5.26
CA GLY A 3 31.64 -4.73 6.32
C GLY A 3 30.64 -3.67 5.83
N ILE A 4 30.57 -3.43 4.52
CA ILE A 4 29.61 -2.46 3.94
C ILE A 4 28.21 -3.07 3.92
N ARG A 5 27.24 -2.29 4.36
CA ARG A 5 25.82 -2.60 4.27
C ARG A 5 25.17 -1.68 3.24
N ILE A 6 24.38 -2.28 2.34
CA ILE A 6 23.62 -1.57 1.33
C ILE A 6 22.14 -1.91 1.52
N LYS A 7 21.31 -0.89 1.60
CA LYS A 7 19.86 -1.02 1.73
C LYS A 7 19.21 0.04 0.86
N ALA A 8 18.03 -0.24 0.35
CA ALA A 8 17.23 0.70 -0.38
C ALA A 8 15.87 0.89 0.29
N ILE A 9 15.33 2.09 0.23
CA ILE A 9 13.96 2.39 0.58
C ILE A 9 13.21 2.65 -0.72
N ALA A 10 12.04 2.02 -0.87
CA ALA A 10 11.09 2.28 -1.94
C ALA A 10 9.88 3.02 -1.34
N PRO A 11 9.89 4.36 -1.35
CA PRO A 11 8.79 5.13 -0.82
C PRO A 11 7.62 5.15 -1.81
N GLY A 12 6.41 5.09 -1.29
CA GLY A 12 5.20 5.49 -1.99
C GLY A 12 5.08 7.02 -2.07
N PRO A 13 3.87 7.56 -2.16
CA PRO A 13 3.67 8.99 -2.23
C PRO A 13 3.96 9.68 -0.88
N PHE A 14 5.01 10.48 -0.88
CA PHE A 14 5.37 11.38 0.22
C PHE A 14 5.35 12.81 -0.32
N PRO A 15 4.39 13.64 0.09
CA PRO A 15 4.28 15.00 -0.42
C PRO A 15 5.44 15.85 0.10
N THR A 16 6.19 16.41 -0.85
CA THR A 16 7.17 17.45 -0.58
C THR A 16 6.90 18.62 -1.53
N GLU A 17 7.17 19.84 -1.09
CA GLU A 17 6.97 21.03 -1.90
C GLU A 17 7.62 20.91 -3.29
N GLY A 18 8.87 20.44 -3.32
CA GLY A 18 9.61 20.28 -4.58
C GLY A 18 9.10 19.16 -5.48
N ALA A 19 8.55 18.10 -4.93
CA ALA A 19 7.94 17.02 -5.71
C ALA A 19 6.60 17.47 -6.28
N TRP A 20 5.76 18.10 -5.47
CA TRP A 20 4.44 18.56 -5.89
C TRP A 20 4.51 19.62 -6.99
N ALA A 21 5.42 20.59 -6.84
CA ALA A 21 5.63 21.60 -7.87
C ALA A 21 5.97 21.04 -9.27
N ARG A 22 6.51 19.82 -9.32
CA ARG A 22 6.89 19.17 -10.58
C ARG A 22 5.86 18.15 -11.07
N LEU A 23 5.24 17.41 -10.15
CA LEU A 23 4.33 16.30 -10.50
C LEU A 23 2.89 16.76 -10.62
N SER A 24 2.50 17.82 -9.91
CA SER A 24 1.14 18.36 -9.90
C SER A 24 1.18 19.89 -9.86
N PRO A 25 1.71 20.53 -10.91
CA PRO A 25 1.87 21.99 -10.92
C PRO A 25 0.51 22.67 -10.77
N GLY A 26 0.40 23.60 -9.82
CA GLY A 26 -0.81 24.37 -9.55
C GLY A 26 -1.81 23.71 -8.59
N GLN A 27 -1.49 22.55 -8.03
CA GLN A 27 -2.26 21.93 -6.95
C GLN A 27 -1.59 22.20 -5.61
N ASP A 28 -2.42 22.47 -4.59
CA ASP A 28 -1.95 22.52 -3.21
C ASP A 28 -1.62 21.10 -2.71
N PRO A 29 -0.42 20.86 -2.16
CA PRO A 29 -0.04 19.55 -1.65
C PRO A 29 -1.00 18.99 -0.60
N ASP A 30 -1.50 19.85 0.30
CA ASP A 30 -2.38 19.45 1.39
C ASP A 30 -3.80 19.13 0.87
N GLU A 31 -4.29 19.89 -0.12
CA GLU A 31 -5.56 19.59 -0.79
C GLU A 31 -5.47 18.27 -1.58
N ALA A 32 -4.40 18.07 -2.34
CA ALA A 32 -4.20 16.86 -3.13
C ALA A 32 -4.00 15.61 -2.23
N ALA A 33 -3.35 15.74 -1.10
CA ALA A 33 -3.17 14.67 -0.12
C ALA A 33 -4.48 14.28 0.59
N SER A 34 -5.40 15.25 0.75
CA SER A 34 -6.71 15.06 1.39
C SER A 34 -7.82 14.67 0.42
N ASP A 35 -7.58 14.75 -0.89
CA ASP A 35 -8.58 14.42 -1.91
C ASP A 35 -8.87 12.93 -1.93
N SER A 36 -9.99 12.55 -1.32
CA SER A 36 -10.48 11.17 -1.30
C SER A 36 -10.90 10.62 -2.67
N SER A 37 -11.01 11.47 -3.69
CA SER A 37 -11.28 11.10 -5.09
C SER A 37 -10.01 11.04 -5.94
N GLY A 38 -8.89 11.53 -5.43
CA GLY A 38 -7.62 11.64 -6.13
C GLY A 38 -6.85 10.34 -6.28
N ALA A 39 -5.67 10.44 -6.87
CA ALA A 39 -4.79 9.30 -7.15
C ALA A 39 -4.41 8.50 -5.89
N TYR A 40 -4.40 9.15 -4.73
CA TYR A 40 -4.00 8.55 -3.45
C TYR A 40 -5.17 7.90 -2.67
N SER A 41 -6.40 8.13 -3.08
CA SER A 41 -7.58 7.45 -2.50
C SER A 41 -7.55 5.93 -2.67
N GLN A 42 -6.75 5.45 -3.61
CA GLN A 42 -6.57 4.02 -3.89
C GLN A 42 -5.49 3.34 -3.04
N ASN A 43 -4.75 4.12 -2.25
CA ASN A 43 -3.81 3.56 -1.28
C ASN A 43 -4.59 2.84 -0.18
N PRO A 44 -4.24 1.60 0.21
CA PRO A 44 -4.96 0.85 1.24
C PRO A 44 -5.03 1.55 2.59
N MET A 45 -4.06 2.40 2.92
CA MET A 45 -4.11 3.22 4.13
C MET A 45 -4.96 4.48 3.97
N GLY A 46 -5.43 4.81 2.76
CA GLY A 46 -6.28 5.96 2.49
C GLY A 46 -5.59 7.30 2.70
N ARG A 47 -4.26 7.33 2.73
CA ARG A 47 -3.47 8.54 2.94
C ARG A 47 -2.10 8.45 2.28
N VAL A 48 -1.45 9.57 2.16
CA VAL A 48 -0.03 9.67 1.82
C VAL A 48 0.86 9.43 3.06
N GLY A 49 2.14 9.15 2.85
CA GLY A 49 3.12 9.00 3.92
C GLY A 49 3.57 10.35 4.47
N GLU A 50 3.87 10.38 5.77
CA GLU A 50 4.46 11.53 6.46
C GLU A 50 5.99 11.45 6.41
N MET A 51 6.65 12.59 6.24
CA MET A 51 8.12 12.65 6.15
C MET A 51 8.81 12.10 7.41
N GLU A 52 8.15 12.21 8.55
CA GLU A 52 8.63 11.63 9.81
C GLU A 52 8.68 10.10 9.75
N GLU A 53 7.68 9.45 9.15
CA GLU A 53 7.65 7.98 8.99
C GLU A 53 8.82 7.51 8.12
N LEU A 54 9.12 8.24 7.03
CA LEU A 54 10.26 7.96 6.18
C LEU A 54 11.58 8.15 6.92
N GLY A 55 11.70 9.23 7.69
CA GLY A 55 12.87 9.53 8.51
C GLY A 55 13.12 8.47 9.59
N ASN A 56 12.07 7.99 10.24
CA ASN A 56 12.14 6.92 11.24
C ASN A 56 12.63 5.61 10.63
N LEU A 57 12.11 5.23 9.46
CA LEU A 57 12.60 4.04 8.74
C LEU A 57 14.08 4.20 8.34
N ALA A 58 14.45 5.34 7.79
CA ALA A 58 15.84 5.60 7.39
C ALA A 58 16.79 5.50 8.61
N THR A 59 16.42 6.10 9.72
CA THR A 59 17.18 6.05 10.98
C THR A 59 17.35 4.61 11.47
N PHE A 60 16.27 3.83 11.49
CA PHE A 60 16.34 2.41 11.85
C PHE A 60 17.29 1.63 10.94
N LEU A 61 17.18 1.82 9.63
CA LEU A 61 18.01 1.11 8.65
C LEU A 61 19.50 1.47 8.77
N MET A 62 19.82 2.68 9.22
CA MET A 62 21.20 3.13 9.44
C MET A 62 21.76 2.68 10.80
N SER A 63 20.91 2.34 11.75
CA SER A 63 21.30 1.98 13.11
C SER A 63 22.04 0.64 13.18
N ASP A 64 22.75 0.43 14.29
CA ASP A 64 23.38 -0.86 14.59
C ASP A 64 22.38 -1.95 14.94
N GLY A 65 21.13 -1.58 15.31
CA GLY A 65 20.06 -2.51 15.62
C GLY A 65 19.60 -3.37 14.44
N CYS A 66 19.96 -3.00 13.20
CA CYS A 66 19.59 -3.78 12.00
C CYS A 66 20.82 -4.24 11.19
N ASN A 67 21.90 -4.62 11.87
CA ASN A 67 23.16 -5.02 11.23
C ASN A 67 23.06 -6.24 10.32
N TYR A 68 22.10 -7.12 10.56
CA TYR A 68 21.89 -8.31 9.74
C TYR A 68 21.06 -8.04 8.48
N LEU A 69 20.41 -6.88 8.36
CA LEU A 69 19.65 -6.47 7.18
C LEU A 69 20.61 -5.87 6.14
N ASN A 70 20.78 -6.56 5.01
CA ASN A 70 21.64 -6.12 3.93
C ASN A 70 21.11 -6.58 2.58
N GLY A 71 21.31 -5.79 1.53
CA GLY A 71 20.91 -6.12 0.16
C GLY A 71 19.39 -6.12 -0.07
N GLN A 72 18.62 -5.48 0.80
CA GLN A 72 17.15 -5.45 0.72
C GLN A 72 16.61 -4.09 0.30
N THR A 73 15.50 -4.12 -0.42
CA THR A 73 14.65 -2.95 -0.65
C THR A 73 13.44 -3.03 0.25
N ILE A 74 13.23 -2.01 1.06
CA ILE A 74 12.12 -1.93 2.02
C ILE A 74 11.09 -0.95 1.48
N ALA A 75 9.89 -1.43 1.20
CA ALA A 75 8.78 -0.56 0.81
C ALA A 75 8.20 0.15 2.04
N ILE A 76 7.89 1.44 1.87
CA ILE A 76 7.11 2.26 2.79
C ILE A 76 6.12 3.05 1.95
N ASP A 77 5.03 2.41 1.58
CA ASP A 77 4.11 2.86 0.53
C ASP A 77 2.63 2.68 0.90
N GLY A 78 2.31 2.40 2.17
CA GLY A 78 0.94 2.13 2.58
C GLY A 78 0.31 0.91 1.89
N ALA A 79 1.14 -0.05 1.47
CA ALA A 79 0.77 -1.24 0.69
C ALA A 79 0.31 -0.94 -0.76
N GLU A 80 0.63 0.22 -1.31
CA GLU A 80 0.26 0.62 -2.67
C GLU A 80 0.79 -0.37 -3.71
N TYR A 81 2.01 -0.87 -3.56
CA TYR A 81 2.59 -1.86 -4.46
C TYR A 81 1.74 -3.13 -4.58
N LEU A 82 1.09 -3.55 -3.49
CA LEU A 82 0.23 -4.73 -3.46
C LEU A 82 -1.11 -4.50 -4.17
N THR A 83 -1.49 -3.25 -4.41
CA THR A 83 -2.76 -2.86 -5.04
C THR A 83 -2.67 -2.68 -6.56
N GLY A 84 -1.49 -2.79 -7.13
CA GLY A 84 -1.23 -2.57 -8.56
C GLY A 84 -1.94 -3.54 -9.51
N GLY A 85 -2.66 -4.55 -8.98
CA GLY A 85 -3.48 -5.46 -9.76
C GLY A 85 -4.91 -4.95 -9.98
N THR A 86 -5.44 -5.16 -11.18
CA THR A 86 -6.85 -4.84 -11.53
C THR A 86 -7.87 -5.48 -10.57
N PHE A 87 -7.52 -6.62 -9.98
CA PHE A 87 -8.38 -7.33 -9.04
C PHE A 87 -8.61 -6.55 -7.73
N TYR A 88 -7.56 -5.99 -7.14
CA TYR A 88 -7.71 -5.20 -5.91
C TYR A 88 -8.59 -3.96 -6.13
N ARG A 89 -8.39 -3.26 -7.24
CA ARG A 89 -9.18 -2.06 -7.57
C ARG A 89 -10.67 -2.36 -7.67
N ALA A 90 -11.02 -3.50 -8.27
CA ALA A 90 -12.41 -3.93 -8.34
C ALA A 90 -12.99 -4.24 -6.95
N LEU A 91 -12.21 -4.85 -6.06
CA LEU A 91 -12.65 -5.19 -4.71
C LEU A 91 -12.72 -3.97 -3.78
N ALA A 92 -11.83 -2.99 -3.95
CA ALA A 92 -11.78 -1.79 -3.10
C ALA A 92 -13.02 -0.89 -3.24
N SER A 93 -13.74 -1.00 -4.36
CA SER A 93 -15.00 -0.25 -4.59
C SER A 93 -16.25 -0.91 -4.02
N LEU A 94 -16.14 -2.15 -3.50
CA LEU A 94 -17.26 -2.91 -2.96
C LEU A 94 -17.71 -2.36 -1.61
N LYS A 95 -19.03 -2.27 -1.43
CA LYS A 95 -19.67 -1.90 -0.18
C LYS A 95 -19.95 -3.15 0.68
N ASP A 96 -20.29 -2.93 1.94
CA ASP A 96 -20.62 -4.02 2.87
C ASP A 96 -21.72 -4.94 2.35
N GLU A 97 -22.70 -4.40 1.61
CA GLU A 97 -23.78 -5.14 0.98
C GLU A 97 -23.27 -6.09 -0.11
N ASP A 98 -22.31 -5.63 -0.92
CA ASP A 98 -21.68 -6.45 -1.96
C ASP A 98 -20.86 -7.59 -1.35
N TRP A 99 -20.13 -7.30 -0.27
CA TRP A 99 -19.39 -8.31 0.49
C TRP A 99 -20.30 -9.36 1.12
N ALA A 100 -21.46 -8.96 1.62
CA ALA A 100 -22.47 -9.90 2.15
C ALA A 100 -22.98 -10.81 1.03
N ALA A 101 -23.34 -10.27 -0.13
CA ALA A 101 -23.81 -11.05 -1.28
C ALA A 101 -22.75 -12.03 -1.80
N ILE A 102 -21.49 -11.61 -1.89
CA ILE A 102 -20.36 -12.47 -2.27
C ILE A 102 -20.22 -13.64 -1.27
N LYS A 103 -20.25 -13.33 0.02
CA LYS A 103 -20.16 -14.33 1.10
C LYS A 103 -21.26 -15.39 1.01
N ASP A 104 -22.50 -14.97 0.76
CA ASP A 104 -23.64 -15.88 0.63
C ASP A 104 -23.52 -16.75 -0.62
N THR A 105 -23.03 -16.18 -1.73
CA THR A 105 -22.77 -16.91 -2.98
C THR A 105 -21.68 -17.98 -2.76
N ILE A 106 -20.57 -17.63 -2.10
CA ILE A 106 -19.50 -18.57 -1.77
C ILE A 106 -20.04 -19.70 -0.90
N LYS A 107 -20.84 -19.38 0.12
CA LYS A 107 -21.42 -20.37 1.03
C LYS A 107 -22.31 -21.35 0.29
N SER A 108 -23.22 -20.85 -0.55
CA SER A 108 -24.13 -21.70 -1.34
C SER A 108 -23.38 -22.59 -2.33
N THR A 109 -22.33 -22.09 -2.95
CA THR A 109 -21.47 -22.86 -3.86
C THR A 109 -20.74 -23.97 -3.12
N ASN A 110 -20.17 -23.66 -1.95
CA ASN A 110 -19.50 -24.65 -1.11
C ASN A 110 -20.45 -25.76 -0.63
N GLU A 111 -21.70 -25.43 -0.33
CA GLU A 111 -22.72 -26.44 0.06
C GLU A 111 -23.07 -27.37 -1.11
N LYS A 112 -23.23 -26.82 -2.32
CA LYS A 112 -23.43 -27.61 -3.53
C LYS A 112 -22.25 -28.53 -3.84
N ASP A 113 -21.03 -28.00 -3.71
CA ASP A 113 -19.81 -28.80 -3.95
C ASP A 113 -19.66 -29.92 -2.91
N LYS A 114 -20.01 -29.68 -1.66
CA LYS A 114 -20.01 -30.72 -0.62
C LYS A 114 -21.03 -31.82 -0.94
N ALA A 115 -22.24 -31.43 -1.35
CA ALA A 115 -23.27 -32.41 -1.73
C ALA A 115 -22.84 -33.28 -2.93
N ASN A 116 -22.08 -32.72 -3.89
CA ASN A 116 -21.59 -33.44 -5.06
C ASN A 116 -20.36 -34.32 -4.77
N ARG A 117 -19.69 -34.13 -3.63
CA ARG A 117 -18.49 -34.91 -3.22
C ARG A 117 -18.83 -36.11 -2.33
N SER A 118 -20.07 -36.26 -1.92
CA SER A 118 -20.52 -37.41 -1.14
C SER A 118 -20.76 -38.61 -2.05
N VAL A 119 -19.66 -39.17 -2.56
CA VAL A 119 -19.60 -40.53 -3.13
C VAL A 119 -18.46 -41.26 -2.44
#